data_27f6ffb55e7460da90b95da8ca90dc70
#
_entry.id   27f6ffb55e7460da90b95da8ca90dc70
#
_cell.length_a   1.000
_cell.length_b   1.000
_cell.length_c   1.000
_cell.angle_alpha   90.00
_cell.angle_beta   90.00
_cell.angle_gamma   90.00
#
_symmetry.space_group_name_H-M   'P 1'
#
loop_
_entity.id
_entity.type
_entity.pdbx_description
1 polymer ?
#
loop_
_entity_poly.entity_id
_entity_poly.type
_entity_poly.pdbx_seq_one_letter_code
_entity_poly.pdbx_strand_id
1 'polypeptide(L)'
;MAYGSALSDAITILSGYARKRQSYPIFLRVGRDQNSIYIDLADDTWQAVKITTRGWEIVDNPPVRFRRPKGMLPLPRPIKGGSIEALRPLLNTDADSWILIKAWLLSLLMPVGPYPLLIFNGEQGTAKSYNQKVLKAILDPSILPIRRPPKTQEDLMIAANNSWITSFDNLSKIGCDLSDDLCNI
;
A
#
# COMPACT_ATOMS: atom_id res chain seq x y z
N MET A 1 14.81 -21.42 29.72
CA MET A 1 15.34 -20.13 29.19
C MET A 1 16.48 -20.27 28.17
N ALA A 2 16.86 -21.48 27.74
CA ALA A 2 17.93 -21.70 26.77
C ALA A 2 17.52 -21.44 25.29
N TYR A 3 16.23 -21.38 25.00
CA TYR A 3 15.74 -21.21 23.61
C TYR A 3 15.90 -19.78 23.05
N GLY A 4 15.96 -18.75 23.88
CA GLY A 4 16.08 -17.36 23.46
C GLY A 4 17.46 -17.02 22.89
N SER A 5 18.54 -17.54 23.48
CA SER A 5 19.91 -17.31 23.00
C SER A 5 20.17 -18.03 21.69
N ALA A 6 19.77 -19.30 21.57
CA ALA A 6 19.94 -20.07 20.33
C ALA A 6 19.22 -19.45 19.12
N LEU A 7 18.00 -18.90 19.32
CA LEU A 7 17.28 -18.19 18.27
C LEU A 7 18.00 -16.89 17.88
N SER A 8 18.46 -16.11 18.87
CA SER A 8 19.23 -14.88 18.63
C SER A 8 20.51 -15.15 17.87
N ASP A 9 21.25 -16.19 18.26
CA ASP A 9 22.49 -16.60 17.59
C ASP A 9 22.23 -17.05 16.15
N ALA A 10 21.18 -17.84 15.93
CA ALA A 10 20.76 -18.27 14.59
C ALA A 10 20.39 -17.06 13.70
N ILE A 11 19.62 -16.10 14.22
CA ILE A 11 19.28 -14.88 13.49
C ILE A 11 20.52 -14.07 13.16
N THR A 12 21.46 -13.95 14.08
CA THR A 12 22.73 -13.21 13.87
C THR A 12 23.56 -13.86 12.75
N ILE A 13 23.71 -15.18 12.78
CA ILE A 13 24.42 -15.94 11.75
C ILE A 13 23.76 -15.77 10.37
N LEU A 14 22.43 -15.97 10.31
CA LEU A 14 21.67 -15.82 9.06
C LEU A 14 21.74 -14.39 8.52
N SER A 15 21.70 -13.38 9.38
CA SER A 15 21.87 -11.97 9.00
C SER A 15 23.28 -11.72 8.43
N GLY A 16 24.30 -12.33 9.00
CA GLY A 16 25.67 -12.26 8.49
C GLY A 16 25.82 -12.89 7.10
N TYR A 17 25.17 -14.03 6.87
CA TYR A 17 25.12 -14.65 5.53
C TYR A 17 24.34 -13.81 4.53
N ALA A 18 23.18 -13.26 4.93
CA ALA A 18 22.33 -12.46 4.07
C ALA A 18 23.06 -11.19 3.56
N ARG A 19 23.84 -10.51 4.43
CA ARG A 19 24.61 -9.33 4.06
C ARG A 19 25.69 -9.59 2.99
N LYS A 20 26.15 -10.83 2.86
CA LYS A 20 27.14 -11.25 1.84
C LYS A 20 26.50 -11.67 0.52
N ARG A 21 25.17 -11.73 0.46
CA ARG A 21 24.43 -12.13 -0.74
C ARG A 21 23.96 -10.90 -1.51
N GLN A 22 23.55 -11.13 -2.75
CA GLN A 22 22.96 -10.10 -3.58
C GLN A 22 21.69 -9.54 -2.92
N SER A 23 21.57 -8.21 -2.83
CA SER A 23 20.36 -7.55 -2.39
C SER A 23 19.34 -7.47 -3.52
N TYR A 24 18.08 -7.59 -3.17
CA TYR A 24 16.97 -7.50 -4.11
C TYR A 24 15.96 -6.46 -3.60
N PRO A 25 15.34 -5.66 -4.48
CA PRO A 25 14.23 -4.82 -4.08
C PRO A 25 13.07 -5.69 -3.61
N ILE A 26 12.46 -5.28 -2.51
CA ILE A 26 11.28 -5.94 -1.94
C ILE A 26 10.15 -4.93 -1.92
N PHE A 27 9.01 -5.30 -2.45
CA PHE A 27 7.83 -4.47 -2.55
C PHE A 27 6.74 -4.95 -1.58
N LEU A 28 5.80 -4.07 -1.22
CA LEU A 28 4.64 -4.44 -0.40
C LEU A 28 3.49 -4.97 -1.27
N ARG A 29 2.89 -4.11 -2.06
CA ARG A 29 1.71 -4.40 -2.86
C ARG A 29 1.96 -4.18 -4.35
N VAL A 30 2.67 -3.12 -4.68
CA VAL A 30 2.98 -2.76 -6.06
C VAL A 30 4.48 -2.81 -6.23
N GLY A 31 4.93 -3.55 -7.24
CA GLY A 31 6.33 -3.68 -7.60
C GLY A 31 6.55 -3.48 -9.09
N ARG A 32 7.79 -3.40 -9.52
CA ARG A 32 8.13 -3.28 -10.94
C ARG A 32 9.40 -4.04 -11.29
N ASP A 33 9.48 -4.44 -12.54
CA ASP A 33 10.71 -4.67 -13.27
C ASP A 33 10.95 -3.56 -14.32
N GLN A 34 11.83 -3.80 -15.27
CA GLN A 34 12.16 -2.81 -16.31
C GLN A 34 10.95 -2.44 -17.21
N ASN A 35 10.00 -3.34 -17.43
CA ASN A 35 8.98 -3.22 -18.47
C ASN A 35 7.54 -3.40 -17.96
N SER A 36 7.35 -3.76 -16.71
CA SER A 36 6.04 -4.15 -16.18
C SER A 36 5.86 -3.68 -14.73
N ILE A 37 4.61 -3.40 -14.39
CA ILE A 37 4.16 -3.20 -13.01
C ILE A 37 3.49 -4.49 -12.55
N TYR A 38 3.70 -4.85 -11.30
CA TYR A 38 3.11 -6.03 -10.68
C TYR A 38 2.32 -5.63 -9.44
N ILE A 39 1.09 -6.13 -9.34
CA ILE A 39 0.26 -5.96 -8.14
C ILE A 39 0.14 -7.33 -7.47
N ASP A 40 0.63 -7.46 -6.25
CA ASP A 40 0.50 -8.68 -5.46
C ASP A 40 -0.96 -8.91 -5.09
N LEU A 41 -1.53 -10.05 -5.47
CA LEU A 41 -2.89 -10.44 -5.06
C LEU A 41 -2.96 -10.81 -3.58
N ALA A 42 -1.84 -11.07 -2.95
CA ALA A 42 -1.71 -11.54 -1.56
C ALA A 42 -2.55 -12.80 -1.28
N ASP A 43 -2.79 -13.60 -2.31
CA ASP A 43 -3.42 -14.91 -2.21
C ASP A 43 -2.42 -16.01 -1.78
N ASP A 44 -2.91 -17.20 -1.46
CA ASP A 44 -2.07 -18.32 -1.03
C ASP A 44 -1.19 -18.86 -2.16
N THR A 45 -1.50 -18.55 -3.41
CA THR A 45 -0.79 -19.03 -4.60
C THR A 45 0.34 -18.10 -5.05
N TRP A 46 0.53 -16.96 -4.41
CA TRP A 46 1.54 -15.95 -4.73
C TRP A 46 1.42 -15.39 -6.16
N GLN A 47 0.19 -15.33 -6.67
CA GLN A 47 -0.11 -14.72 -7.95
C GLN A 47 -0.03 -13.20 -7.89
N ALA A 48 0.30 -12.60 -9.02
CA ALA A 48 0.29 -11.16 -9.20
C ALA A 48 -0.37 -10.76 -10.51
N VAL A 49 -0.95 -9.58 -10.55
CA VAL A 49 -1.38 -8.94 -11.79
C VAL A 49 -0.17 -8.26 -12.41
N LYS A 50 0.23 -8.70 -13.59
CA LYS A 50 1.25 -8.05 -14.40
C LYS A 50 0.59 -7.07 -15.36
N ILE A 51 1.04 -5.82 -15.33
CA ILE A 51 0.55 -4.73 -16.18
C ILE A 51 1.68 -4.30 -17.12
N THR A 52 1.36 -4.21 -18.40
CA THR A 52 2.27 -3.79 -19.48
C THR A 52 1.55 -2.77 -20.37
N THR A 53 2.26 -2.21 -21.33
CA THR A 53 1.67 -1.34 -22.37
C THR A 53 0.66 -2.06 -23.29
N ARG A 54 0.63 -3.40 -23.27
CA ARG A 54 -0.30 -4.22 -24.06
C ARG A 54 -1.56 -4.63 -23.28
N GLY A 55 -1.62 -4.33 -21.99
CA GLY A 55 -2.70 -4.73 -21.09
C GLY A 55 -2.20 -5.45 -19.84
N TRP A 56 -3.06 -6.24 -19.24
CA TRP A 56 -2.74 -6.95 -18.01
C TRP A 56 -3.10 -8.45 -18.09
N GLU A 57 -2.39 -9.23 -17.29
CA GLU A 57 -2.58 -10.66 -17.12
C GLU A 57 -2.28 -11.06 -15.66
N ILE A 58 -2.77 -12.22 -15.23
CA ILE A 58 -2.39 -12.80 -13.93
C ILE A 58 -1.24 -13.77 -14.20
N VAL A 59 -0.18 -13.63 -13.41
CA VAL A 59 1.03 -14.45 -13.53
C VAL A 59 1.31 -15.20 -12.23
N ASP A 60 1.74 -16.44 -12.38
CA ASP A 60 2.35 -17.22 -11.31
C ASP A 60 3.83 -16.82 -11.19
N ASN A 61 4.36 -16.80 -9.96
CA ASN A 61 5.78 -16.55 -9.71
C ASN A 61 6.31 -15.27 -10.39
N PRO A 62 5.80 -14.08 -10.04
CA PRO A 62 6.29 -12.82 -10.59
C PRO A 62 7.80 -12.65 -10.35
N PRO A 63 8.56 -12.02 -11.26
CA PRO A 63 10.01 -11.85 -11.12
C PRO A 63 10.40 -10.86 -10.01
N VAL A 64 9.43 -10.17 -9.44
CA VAL A 64 9.58 -9.25 -8.32
C VAL A 64 9.26 -9.94 -7.00
N ARG A 65 9.86 -9.46 -5.91
CA ARG A 65 9.68 -10.04 -4.58
C ARG A 65 8.74 -9.18 -3.75
N PHE A 66 7.72 -9.82 -3.19
CA PHE A 66 6.77 -9.16 -2.31
C PHE A 66 6.97 -9.58 -0.86
N ARG A 67 6.77 -8.64 0.05
CA ARG A 67 6.64 -8.86 1.48
C ARG A 67 5.19 -8.63 1.87
N ARG A 68 4.58 -9.59 2.53
CA ARG A 68 3.19 -9.55 2.98
C ARG A 68 3.14 -9.35 4.49
N PRO A 69 2.88 -8.12 4.97
CA PRO A 69 2.67 -7.87 6.40
C PRO A 69 1.46 -8.63 6.93
N LYS A 70 1.50 -9.02 8.21
CA LYS A 70 0.45 -9.83 8.86
C LYS A 70 -0.98 -9.28 8.72
N GLY A 71 -1.13 -7.96 8.55
CA GLY A 71 -2.43 -7.31 8.40
C GLY A 71 -2.91 -7.15 6.96
N MET A 72 -2.14 -7.55 5.97
CA MET A 72 -2.50 -7.47 4.55
C MET A 72 -3.59 -8.49 4.22
N LEU A 73 -4.60 -8.07 3.49
CA LEU A 73 -5.67 -8.95 3.00
C LEU A 73 -5.51 -9.20 1.50
N PRO A 74 -5.99 -10.35 1.00
CA PRO A 74 -5.95 -10.66 -0.43
C PRO A 74 -6.85 -9.71 -1.22
N LEU A 75 -6.43 -9.41 -2.45
CA LEU A 75 -7.25 -8.77 -3.46
C LEU A 75 -8.14 -9.81 -4.16
N PRO A 76 -9.36 -9.45 -4.54
CA PRO A 76 -10.14 -10.29 -5.41
C PRO A 76 -9.45 -10.45 -6.76
N ARG A 77 -9.59 -11.62 -7.38
CA ARG A 77 -9.04 -11.86 -8.72
C ARG A 77 -9.70 -10.92 -9.73
N PRO A 78 -8.93 -10.08 -10.44
CA PRO A 78 -9.51 -9.12 -11.38
C PRO A 78 -10.11 -9.82 -12.59
N ILE A 79 -11.18 -9.23 -13.12
CA ILE A 79 -11.86 -9.66 -14.34
C ILE A 79 -11.86 -8.52 -15.35
N LYS A 80 -11.90 -8.86 -16.64
CA LYS A 80 -11.97 -7.86 -17.73
C LYS A 80 -13.37 -7.25 -17.82
N GLY A 81 -13.45 -6.04 -18.38
CA GLY A 81 -14.73 -5.38 -18.68
C GLY A 81 -15.23 -4.44 -17.57
N GLY A 82 -14.49 -4.27 -16.48
CA GLY A 82 -14.82 -3.29 -15.46
C GLY A 82 -14.54 -1.83 -15.91
N SER A 83 -15.17 -0.89 -15.24
CA SER A 83 -14.94 0.54 -15.42
C SER A 83 -14.69 1.22 -14.08
N ILE A 84 -13.71 2.12 -14.02
CA ILE A 84 -13.43 2.94 -12.84
C ILE A 84 -14.62 3.84 -12.47
N GLU A 85 -15.49 4.16 -13.43
CA GLU A 85 -16.69 4.97 -13.20
C GLU A 85 -17.72 4.23 -12.29
N ALA A 86 -17.66 2.92 -12.21
CA ALA A 86 -18.47 2.15 -11.27
C ALA A 86 -18.16 2.44 -9.79
N LEU A 87 -16.99 2.99 -9.50
CA LEU A 87 -16.60 3.40 -8.16
C LEU A 87 -17.26 4.73 -7.74
N ARG A 88 -17.52 5.63 -8.68
CA ARG A 88 -18.03 6.97 -8.41
C ARG A 88 -19.31 7.00 -7.53
N PRO A 89 -20.33 6.18 -7.79
CA PRO A 89 -21.54 6.15 -6.93
C PRO A 89 -21.29 5.71 -5.49
N LEU A 90 -20.18 5.04 -5.22
CA LEU A 90 -19.80 4.60 -3.87
C LEU A 90 -19.11 5.70 -3.05
N LEU A 91 -18.73 6.80 -3.69
CA LEU A 91 -17.99 7.89 -3.05
C LEU A 91 -18.86 9.15 -3.01
N ASN A 92 -18.88 9.78 -1.82
CA ASN A 92 -19.50 11.10 -1.68
C ASN A 92 -18.51 12.16 -2.17
N THR A 93 -18.54 12.50 -3.47
CA THR A 93 -17.59 13.41 -4.12
C THR A 93 -18.25 14.14 -5.29
N ASP A 94 -17.84 15.38 -5.54
CA ASP A 94 -18.20 16.15 -6.73
C ASP A 94 -17.41 15.71 -7.99
N ALA A 95 -17.69 16.34 -9.12
CA ALA A 95 -17.07 15.98 -10.39
C ALA A 95 -15.56 16.29 -10.44
N ASP A 96 -15.15 17.42 -9.89
CA ASP A 96 -13.76 17.86 -9.93
C ASP A 96 -12.90 17.01 -8.99
N SER A 97 -13.39 16.78 -7.78
CA SER A 97 -12.76 15.86 -6.80
C SER A 97 -12.67 14.43 -7.34
N TRP A 98 -13.64 13.98 -8.14
CA TRP A 98 -13.58 12.68 -8.80
C TRP A 98 -12.40 12.56 -9.77
N ILE A 99 -12.07 13.62 -10.52
CA ILE A 99 -10.88 13.63 -11.38
C ILE A 99 -9.61 13.47 -10.57
N LEU A 100 -9.51 14.18 -9.44
CA LEU A 100 -8.35 14.07 -8.53
C LEU A 100 -8.23 12.67 -7.91
N ILE A 101 -9.34 12.06 -7.51
CA ILE A 101 -9.36 10.69 -6.99
C ILE A 101 -8.87 9.69 -8.05
N LYS A 102 -9.31 9.82 -9.30
CA LYS A 102 -8.82 8.97 -10.40
C LYS A 102 -7.31 9.13 -10.61
N ALA A 103 -6.82 10.35 -10.63
CA ALA A 103 -5.38 10.62 -10.76
C ALA A 103 -4.59 10.03 -9.58
N TRP A 104 -5.10 10.19 -8.36
CA TRP A 104 -4.50 9.59 -7.18
C TRP A 104 -4.48 8.05 -7.25
N LEU A 105 -5.58 7.42 -7.65
CA LEU A 105 -5.63 5.95 -7.82
C LEU A 105 -4.60 5.46 -8.84
N LEU A 106 -4.40 6.20 -9.94
CA LEU A 106 -3.37 5.87 -10.92
C LEU A 106 -1.95 6.02 -10.34
N SER A 107 -1.72 7.03 -9.51
CA SER A 107 -0.41 7.22 -8.87
C SER A 107 -0.03 6.07 -7.94
N LEU A 108 -1.01 5.38 -7.35
CA LEU A 108 -0.77 4.20 -6.51
C LEU A 108 -0.16 3.01 -7.27
N LEU A 109 -0.25 2.99 -8.60
CA LEU A 109 0.38 1.96 -9.43
C LEU A 109 1.86 2.27 -9.71
N MET A 110 2.35 3.42 -9.28
CA MET A 110 3.76 3.78 -9.41
C MET A 110 4.53 3.20 -8.22
N PRO A 111 5.47 2.28 -8.43
CA PRO A 111 6.18 1.61 -7.32
C PRO A 111 7.28 2.47 -6.68
N VAL A 112 7.48 3.69 -7.16
CA VAL A 112 8.46 4.66 -6.64
C VAL A 112 7.83 6.04 -6.66
N GLY A 113 7.86 6.72 -5.49
CA GLY A 113 7.35 8.07 -5.31
C GLY A 113 8.07 9.17 -6.11
N PRO A 114 7.73 10.41 -5.92
CA PRO A 114 6.87 10.89 -4.80
C PRO A 114 5.39 10.57 -4.99
N TYR A 115 4.69 10.34 -3.86
CA TYR A 115 3.27 10.00 -3.86
C TYR A 115 2.42 11.20 -3.43
N PRO A 116 1.33 11.52 -4.15
CA PRO A 116 0.43 12.59 -3.73
C PRO A 116 -0.39 12.16 -2.51
N LEU A 117 -0.58 13.08 -1.57
CA LEU A 117 -1.49 12.91 -0.43
C LEU A 117 -2.93 13.18 -0.87
N LEU A 118 -3.85 12.27 -0.55
CA LEU A 118 -5.28 12.47 -0.74
C LEU A 118 -5.90 12.91 0.60
N ILE A 119 -6.45 14.13 0.63
CA ILE A 119 -7.03 14.73 1.82
C ILE A 119 -8.54 14.92 1.61
N PHE A 120 -9.34 14.32 2.50
CA PHE A 120 -10.78 14.53 2.54
C PHE A 120 -11.14 15.58 3.57
N ASN A 121 -11.66 16.71 3.13
CA ASN A 121 -12.18 17.79 3.96
C ASN A 121 -13.71 17.77 3.97
N GLY A 122 -14.31 18.21 5.05
CA GLY A 122 -15.77 18.34 5.18
C GLY A 122 -16.23 18.20 6.62
N GLU A 123 -17.49 18.49 6.85
CA GLU A 123 -18.15 18.41 8.16
C GLU A 123 -18.26 16.97 8.65
N GLN A 124 -18.63 16.82 9.93
CA GLN A 124 -18.92 15.51 10.49
C GLN A 124 -20.13 14.87 9.76
N GLY A 125 -20.06 13.58 9.48
CA GLY A 125 -21.12 12.85 8.75
C GLY A 125 -21.01 12.87 7.22
N THR A 126 -20.00 13.54 6.62
CA THR A 126 -19.82 13.58 5.16
C THR A 126 -19.13 12.36 4.55
N ALA A 127 -19.17 11.22 5.22
CA ALA A 127 -18.64 9.92 4.77
C ALA A 127 -17.12 9.87 4.48
N LYS A 128 -16.30 10.79 5.04
CA LYS A 128 -14.85 10.82 4.82
C LYS A 128 -14.15 9.49 5.12
N SER A 129 -14.41 8.94 6.31
CA SER A 129 -13.80 7.66 6.72
C SER A 129 -14.32 6.47 5.89
N TYR A 130 -15.55 6.56 5.37
CA TYR A 130 -16.07 5.57 4.44
C TYR A 130 -15.33 5.62 3.10
N ASN A 131 -15.17 6.83 2.52
CA ASN A 131 -14.42 7.01 1.28
C ASN A 131 -12.99 6.48 1.41
N GLN A 132 -12.31 6.77 2.52
CA GLN A 132 -10.96 6.24 2.78
C GLN A 132 -10.94 4.71 2.79
N LYS A 133 -11.91 4.05 3.47
CA LYS A 133 -12.01 2.58 3.50
C LYS A 133 -12.23 1.99 2.12
N VAL A 134 -13.13 2.57 1.33
CA VAL A 134 -13.43 2.12 -0.03
C VAL A 134 -12.18 2.23 -0.90
N LEU A 135 -11.52 3.39 -0.93
CA LEU A 135 -10.34 3.62 -1.75
C LEU A 135 -9.16 2.70 -1.35
N LYS A 136 -8.94 2.53 -0.05
CA LYS A 136 -7.91 1.60 0.43
C LYS A 136 -8.22 0.15 0.04
N ALA A 137 -9.48 -0.27 0.11
CA ALA A 137 -9.88 -1.64 -0.21
C ALA A 137 -9.66 -2.02 -1.68
N ILE A 138 -9.60 -1.04 -2.59
CA ILE A 138 -9.39 -1.29 -4.03
C ILE A 138 -8.01 -1.88 -4.32
N LEU A 139 -6.98 -1.39 -3.65
CA LEU A 139 -5.59 -1.79 -3.96
C LEU A 139 -4.84 -2.36 -2.75
N ASP A 140 -5.15 -1.91 -1.54
CA ASP A 140 -4.44 -2.34 -0.32
C ASP A 140 -5.39 -2.67 0.83
N PRO A 141 -6.30 -3.66 0.66
CA PRO A 141 -7.17 -4.10 1.73
C PRO A 141 -6.36 -4.61 2.91
N SER A 142 -6.77 -4.26 4.12
CA SER A 142 -6.11 -4.66 5.35
C SER A 142 -7.08 -4.79 6.52
N ILE A 143 -6.72 -5.59 7.52
CA ILE A 143 -7.54 -5.78 8.75
C ILE A 143 -7.70 -4.47 9.54
N LEU A 144 -6.80 -3.50 9.37
CA LEU A 144 -6.87 -2.18 9.96
C LEU A 144 -6.84 -1.12 8.85
N PRO A 145 -7.98 -0.83 8.20
CA PRO A 145 -8.02 0.04 7.04
C PRO A 145 -7.72 1.51 7.35
N ILE A 146 -8.06 1.97 8.55
CA ILE A 146 -7.82 3.35 9.01
C ILE A 146 -7.13 3.31 10.36
N ARG A 147 -6.19 4.21 10.55
CA ARG A 147 -5.40 4.39 11.78
C ARG A 147 -5.68 5.75 12.41
N ARG A 148 -5.37 5.88 13.68
CA ARG A 148 -5.21 7.19 14.30
C ARG A 148 -3.96 7.87 13.75
N PRO A 149 -3.90 9.21 13.77
CA PRO A 149 -2.70 9.93 13.41
C PRO A 149 -1.48 9.42 14.20
N PRO A 150 -0.30 9.33 13.56
CA PRO A 150 0.92 8.94 14.26
C PRO A 150 1.28 10.01 15.30
N LYS A 151 1.84 9.58 16.39
CA LYS A 151 2.32 10.49 17.44
C LYS A 151 3.81 10.81 17.29
N THR A 152 4.54 9.92 16.63
CA THR A 152 5.98 10.01 16.42
C THR A 152 6.30 9.66 14.97
N GLN A 153 7.48 10.09 14.51
CA GLN A 153 8.03 9.67 13.22
C GLN A 153 8.15 8.15 13.14
N GLU A 154 8.55 7.49 14.22
CA GLU A 154 8.65 6.04 14.27
C GLU A 154 7.30 5.36 14.02
N ASP A 155 6.21 5.84 14.64
CA ASP A 155 4.85 5.34 14.40
C ASP A 155 4.47 5.45 12.92
N LEU A 156 4.82 6.57 12.27
CA LEU A 156 4.57 6.82 10.86
C LEU A 156 5.36 5.85 9.98
N MET A 157 6.65 5.68 10.25
CA MET A 157 7.53 4.77 9.52
C MET A 157 7.08 3.31 9.67
N ILE A 158 6.64 2.90 10.87
CA ILE A 158 6.07 1.57 11.10
C ILE A 158 4.78 1.38 10.28
N ALA A 159 3.91 2.39 10.24
CA ALA A 159 2.68 2.33 9.46
C ALA A 159 2.97 2.23 7.96
N ALA A 160 3.86 3.07 7.43
CA ALA A 160 4.28 3.09 6.03
C ALA A 160 4.97 1.79 5.61
N ASN A 161 5.84 1.25 6.45
CA ASN A 161 6.50 -0.03 6.19
C ASN A 161 5.54 -1.23 6.14
N ASN A 162 4.33 -1.13 6.69
CA ASN A 162 3.39 -2.24 6.78
C ASN A 162 2.10 -2.06 5.96
N SER A 163 2.00 -1.00 5.17
CA SER A 163 0.85 -0.73 4.30
C SER A 163 1.30 -0.01 3.06
N TRP A 164 0.77 -0.37 1.90
CA TRP A 164 0.97 0.36 0.66
C TRP A 164 0.23 1.70 0.67
N ILE A 165 -0.99 1.69 1.20
CA ILE A 165 -1.79 2.89 1.45
C ILE A 165 -1.95 3.05 2.95
N THR A 166 -1.39 4.12 3.51
CA THR A 166 -1.59 4.46 4.92
C THR A 166 -2.68 5.51 5.04
N SER A 167 -3.77 5.18 5.75
CA SER A 167 -4.91 6.08 5.97
C SER A 167 -5.01 6.50 7.43
N PHE A 168 -5.17 7.80 7.66
CA PHE A 168 -5.35 8.38 8.99
C PHE A 168 -6.70 9.08 9.07
N ASP A 169 -7.40 8.92 10.20
CA ASP A 169 -8.65 9.62 10.49
C ASP A 169 -8.45 10.69 11.58
N ASN A 170 -9.29 11.72 11.56
CA ASN A 170 -9.27 12.81 12.55
C ASN A 170 -7.94 13.59 12.61
N LEU A 171 -7.30 13.83 11.47
CA LEU A 171 -6.20 14.79 11.35
C LEU A 171 -6.76 16.22 11.39
N SER A 172 -6.77 16.84 12.58
CA SER A 172 -7.24 18.22 12.74
C SER A 172 -6.22 19.25 12.24
N LYS A 173 -4.93 18.90 12.27
CA LYS A 173 -3.81 19.71 11.77
C LYS A 173 -2.69 18.80 11.30
N ILE A 174 -2.03 19.20 10.23
CA ILE A 174 -0.72 18.66 9.83
C ILE A 174 0.30 19.67 10.35
N GLY A 175 1.00 19.34 11.44
CA GLY A 175 2.10 20.15 11.96
C GLY A 175 3.32 20.09 11.02
N CYS A 176 4.27 21.02 11.18
CA CYS A 176 5.49 21.04 10.35
C CYS A 176 6.21 19.71 10.40
N ASP A 177 6.44 19.15 11.59
CA ASP A 177 7.16 17.89 11.77
C ASP A 177 6.50 16.73 11.02
N LEU A 178 5.15 16.59 11.13
CA LEU A 178 4.42 15.55 10.41
C LEU A 178 4.41 15.79 8.90
N SER A 179 4.39 17.05 8.46
CA SER A 179 4.49 17.40 7.04
C SER A 179 5.83 16.99 6.46
N ASP A 180 6.91 17.29 7.17
CA ASP A 180 8.27 16.95 6.75
C ASP A 180 8.47 15.42 6.75
N ASP A 181 7.96 14.72 7.76
CA ASP A 181 7.99 13.27 7.82
C ASP A 181 7.21 12.61 6.66
N LEU A 182 6.05 13.16 6.28
CA LEU A 182 5.28 12.67 5.14
C LEU A 182 5.98 12.89 3.79
N CYS A 183 6.83 13.91 3.68
CA CYS A 183 7.64 14.14 2.47
C CYS A 183 8.83 13.17 2.37
N ASN A 184 9.22 12.53 3.45
CA ASN A 184 10.37 11.61 3.53
C ASN A 184 10.00 10.12 3.42
N ILE A 185 8.73 9.80 3.19
CA ILE A 185 8.21 8.46 2.97
C ILE A 185 8.01 8.24 1.46
#